data_22cfd4148f6aac78b10fe4951e6c3c19
#
_entry.id   22cfd4148f6aac78b10fe4951e6c3c19
#
_cell.length_a   1.000
_cell.length_b   1.000
_cell.length_c   1.000
_cell.angle_alpha   90.00
_cell.angle_beta   90.00
_cell.angle_gamma   90.00
#
_symmetry.space_group_name_H-M   'P 1'
#
loop_
_entity.id
_entity.type
_entity.pdbx_description
1 polymer ?
#
loop_
_entity_poly.entity_id
_entity_poly.type
_entity_poly.pdbx_seq_one_letter_code
_entity_poly.pdbx_strand_id
1 'polypeptide(L)'
;MTYVISDLHGYPIEKLKTLLKKAGFCEDDFLYILGDVIDRNGDGGVGILQWLLSQSNVQLVLGNHEAMLLACAFLFDEITDDSIADFDSEKIEILSNYQLNGGDVTLKSLAKLNKESPETVCDILDYLRDCPLYEAVTTGGKDYFLCHSGIDKFEKGKKISDYPADAFIWAWPEIGDEYFDDILTVFGHTPTMNYGEQYRNKIIKTRTWIDIDMGAADGKTEPVLLRLDDMIEFRN
;
A
#
# COMPACT_ATOMS: atom_id res chain seq x y z
N MET A 1 -0.31 15.31 -14.28
CA MET A 1 -1.38 15.06 -13.30
C MET A 1 -0.88 14.13 -12.20
N THR A 2 -1.50 14.15 -11.02
CA THR A 2 -1.12 13.30 -9.87
C THR A 2 -2.28 12.38 -9.52
N TYR A 3 -2.01 11.08 -9.48
CA TYR A 3 -2.99 10.04 -9.21
C TYR A 3 -2.66 9.31 -7.93
N VAL A 4 -3.68 8.81 -7.23
CA VAL A 4 -3.54 7.94 -6.07
C VAL A 4 -4.47 6.72 -6.19
N ILE A 5 -4.01 5.57 -5.71
CA ILE A 5 -4.76 4.32 -5.57
C ILE A 5 -4.27 3.61 -4.31
N SER A 6 -5.06 2.73 -3.71
CA SER A 6 -4.73 2.09 -2.43
C SER A 6 -5.26 0.66 -2.38
N ASP A 7 -4.69 -0.16 -1.51
CA ASP A 7 -5.23 -1.46 -1.08
C ASP A 7 -5.59 -2.41 -2.24
N LEU A 8 -4.59 -2.70 -3.08
CA LEU A 8 -4.78 -3.51 -4.28
C LEU A 8 -4.89 -5.02 -3.98
N HIS A 9 -4.24 -5.50 -2.92
CA HIS A 9 -4.31 -6.87 -2.42
C HIS A 9 -4.33 -7.95 -3.52
N GLY A 10 -3.27 -7.98 -4.33
CA GLY A 10 -3.17 -8.94 -5.42
C GLY A 10 -4.09 -8.64 -6.62
N TYR A 11 -4.53 -7.40 -6.76
CA TYR A 11 -5.29 -6.96 -7.94
C TYR A 11 -4.53 -7.25 -9.23
N PRO A 12 -5.16 -7.79 -10.28
CA PRO A 12 -4.46 -8.15 -11.50
C PRO A 12 -3.77 -6.97 -12.17
N ILE A 13 -2.48 -7.06 -12.45
CA ILE A 13 -1.70 -5.98 -13.09
C ILE A 13 -2.31 -5.49 -14.41
N GLU A 14 -2.89 -6.39 -15.21
CA GLU A 14 -3.50 -6.02 -16.49
C GLU A 14 -4.80 -5.20 -16.29
N LYS A 15 -5.51 -5.41 -15.19
CA LYS A 15 -6.64 -4.56 -14.82
C LYS A 15 -6.17 -3.19 -14.36
N LEU A 16 -5.09 -3.12 -13.56
CA LEU A 16 -4.48 -1.86 -13.15
C LEU A 16 -4.03 -1.04 -14.37
N LYS A 17 -3.31 -1.65 -15.31
CA LYS A 17 -2.90 -1.00 -16.57
C LYS A 17 -4.10 -0.52 -17.39
N THR A 18 -5.19 -1.29 -17.41
CA THR A 18 -6.43 -0.90 -18.10
C THR A 18 -7.05 0.34 -17.44
N LEU A 19 -7.08 0.37 -16.10
CA LEU A 19 -7.59 1.50 -15.32
C LEU A 19 -6.75 2.77 -15.56
N LEU A 20 -5.41 2.65 -15.53
CA LEU A 20 -4.48 3.75 -15.84
C LEU A 20 -4.69 4.28 -17.26
N LYS A 21 -4.80 3.39 -18.24
CA LYS A 21 -5.10 3.76 -19.63
C LYS A 21 -6.44 4.49 -19.76
N LYS A 22 -7.48 4.03 -19.05
CA LYS A 22 -8.80 4.67 -19.04
C LYS A 22 -8.76 6.07 -18.44
N ALA A 23 -7.90 6.29 -17.44
CA ALA A 23 -7.65 7.60 -16.84
C ALA A 23 -6.80 8.54 -17.72
N GLY A 24 -6.21 8.02 -18.79
CA GLY A 24 -5.28 8.76 -19.66
C GLY A 24 -3.89 8.95 -19.06
N PHE A 25 -3.51 8.12 -18.07
CA PHE A 25 -2.18 8.18 -17.43
C PHE A 25 -1.05 8.03 -18.45
N CYS A 26 -0.06 8.90 -18.40
CA CYS A 26 1.08 8.97 -19.31
C CYS A 26 2.39 9.29 -18.58
N GLU A 27 3.51 9.40 -19.33
CA GLU A 27 4.85 9.61 -18.77
C GLU A 27 5.01 10.95 -18.01
N ASP A 28 4.20 11.96 -18.33
CA ASP A 28 4.20 13.27 -17.65
C ASP A 28 3.36 13.27 -16.36
N ASP A 29 2.68 12.19 -16.05
CA ASP A 29 1.85 12.03 -14.86
C ASP A 29 2.62 11.29 -13.76
N PHE A 30 2.15 11.37 -12.51
CA PHE A 30 2.71 10.61 -11.39
C PHE A 30 1.61 9.83 -10.65
N LEU A 31 1.89 8.58 -10.31
CA LEU A 31 1.01 7.71 -9.54
C LEU A 31 1.63 7.39 -8.19
N TYR A 32 0.87 7.61 -7.11
CA TYR A 32 1.18 7.08 -5.79
C TYR A 32 0.26 5.91 -5.48
N ILE A 33 0.83 4.77 -5.09
CA ILE A 33 0.10 3.62 -4.56
C ILE A 33 0.26 3.66 -3.06
N LEU A 34 -0.83 3.81 -2.33
CA LEU A 34 -0.81 4.06 -0.88
C LEU A 34 -0.82 2.75 -0.08
N GLY A 35 0.11 1.84 -0.40
CA GLY A 35 0.32 0.58 0.30
C GLY A 35 -0.64 -0.54 -0.07
N ASP A 36 -0.39 -1.69 0.55
CA ASP A 36 -1.19 -2.92 0.48
C ASP A 36 -1.45 -3.40 -0.96
N VAL A 37 -0.37 -3.46 -1.75
CA VAL A 37 -0.37 -4.04 -3.09
C VAL A 37 -0.50 -5.55 -3.04
N ILE A 38 0.12 -6.15 -2.01
CA ILE A 38 0.30 -7.58 -1.88
C ILE A 38 -0.81 -8.28 -1.09
N ASP A 39 -0.74 -9.61 -1.09
CA ASP A 39 -1.54 -10.54 -0.30
C ASP A 39 -2.98 -10.77 -0.79
N ARG A 40 -3.62 -11.74 -0.16
CA ARG A 40 -5.05 -12.11 -0.23
C ARG A 40 -5.52 -12.66 -1.56
N ASN A 41 -5.25 -12.01 -2.70
CA ASN A 41 -5.84 -12.40 -3.99
C ASN A 41 -4.80 -12.62 -5.09
N GLY A 42 -5.23 -13.19 -6.20
CA GLY A 42 -4.48 -13.31 -7.45
C GLY A 42 -3.12 -14.00 -7.29
N ASP A 43 -2.08 -13.31 -7.73
CA ASP A 43 -0.68 -13.70 -7.58
C ASP A 43 -0.02 -13.09 -6.32
N GLY A 44 -0.82 -12.59 -5.39
CA GLY A 44 -0.32 -11.88 -4.22
C GLY A 44 0.33 -10.54 -4.53
N GLY A 45 0.00 -9.90 -5.67
CA GLY A 45 0.55 -8.61 -6.08
C GLY A 45 1.96 -8.64 -6.65
N VAL A 46 2.56 -9.83 -6.79
CA VAL A 46 3.95 -9.98 -7.30
C VAL A 46 4.10 -9.41 -8.70
N GLY A 47 3.09 -9.54 -9.56
CA GLY A 47 3.10 -8.94 -10.90
C GLY A 47 3.12 -7.41 -10.87
N ILE A 48 2.48 -6.79 -9.88
CA ILE A 48 2.54 -5.33 -9.68
C ILE A 48 3.92 -4.94 -9.15
N LEU A 49 4.47 -5.66 -8.17
CA LEU A 49 5.82 -5.40 -7.66
C LEU A 49 6.88 -5.46 -8.76
N GLN A 50 6.84 -6.50 -9.62
CA GLN A 50 7.74 -6.58 -10.77
C GLN A 50 7.58 -5.41 -11.75
N TRP A 51 6.33 -4.98 -11.98
CA TRP A 51 6.07 -3.81 -12.82
C TRP A 51 6.64 -2.54 -12.20
N LEU A 52 6.52 -2.33 -10.89
CA LEU A 52 7.03 -1.16 -10.16
C LEU A 52 8.55 -1.00 -10.31
N LEU A 53 9.33 -2.09 -10.35
CA LEU A 53 10.79 -2.03 -10.54
C LEU A 53 11.22 -1.31 -11.83
N SER A 54 10.32 -1.18 -12.80
CA SER A 54 10.60 -0.54 -14.10
C SER A 54 9.93 0.82 -14.27
N GLN A 55 9.17 1.31 -13.27
CA GLN A 55 8.47 2.58 -13.39
C GLN A 55 9.25 3.72 -12.72
N SER A 56 9.43 4.82 -13.45
CA SER A 56 10.08 6.03 -12.90
C SER A 56 9.09 7.09 -12.42
N ASN A 57 7.81 6.92 -12.74
CA ASN A 57 6.73 7.86 -12.41
C ASN A 57 5.61 7.20 -11.58
N VAL A 58 5.95 6.12 -10.87
CA VAL A 58 5.06 5.43 -9.92
C VAL A 58 5.83 5.20 -8.62
N GLN A 59 5.27 5.63 -7.50
CA GLN A 59 5.83 5.43 -6.17
C GLN A 59 4.86 4.61 -5.30
N LEU A 60 5.36 3.54 -4.71
CA LEU A 60 4.67 2.84 -3.63
C LEU A 60 4.99 3.52 -2.29
N VAL A 61 3.98 3.85 -1.52
CA VAL A 61 4.08 4.17 -0.09
C VAL A 61 3.90 2.88 0.68
N LEU A 62 4.73 2.63 1.68
CA LEU A 62 4.73 1.36 2.41
C LEU A 62 3.41 1.14 3.16
N GLY A 63 2.78 0.00 2.94
CA GLY A 63 1.63 -0.48 3.70
C GLY A 63 2.03 -1.48 4.80
N ASN A 64 1.09 -1.83 5.66
CA ASN A 64 1.35 -2.80 6.71
C ASN A 64 1.56 -4.23 6.15
N HIS A 65 0.96 -4.57 5.02
CA HIS A 65 1.18 -5.86 4.37
C HIS A 65 2.61 -5.96 3.81
N GLU A 66 3.14 -4.93 3.18
CA GLU A 66 4.53 -4.88 2.75
C GLU A 66 5.49 -4.95 3.96
N ALA A 67 5.18 -4.25 5.06
CA ALA A 67 5.99 -4.32 6.29
C ALA A 67 5.99 -5.74 6.89
N MET A 68 4.86 -6.45 6.89
CA MET A 68 4.79 -7.86 7.33
C MET A 68 5.61 -8.79 6.42
N LEU A 69 5.59 -8.57 5.09
CA LEU A 69 6.45 -9.33 4.17
C LEU A 69 7.93 -9.08 4.46
N LEU A 70 8.33 -7.83 4.66
CA LEU A 70 9.71 -7.48 5.01
C LEU A 70 10.17 -8.12 6.32
N ALA A 71 9.28 -8.23 7.32
CA ALA A 71 9.56 -8.97 8.54
C ALA A 71 9.79 -10.48 8.29
N CYS A 72 9.24 -11.03 7.20
CA CYS A 72 9.42 -12.41 6.75
C CYS A 72 10.55 -12.58 5.71
N ALA A 73 11.35 -11.53 5.42
CA ALA A 73 12.38 -11.57 4.37
C ALA A 73 13.43 -12.67 4.59
N PHE A 74 13.65 -13.09 5.84
CA PHE A 74 14.53 -14.22 6.20
C PHE A 74 14.19 -15.53 5.47
N LEU A 75 12.97 -15.68 4.94
CA LEU A 75 12.56 -16.86 4.16
C LEU A 75 13.25 -16.94 2.78
N PHE A 76 13.85 -15.85 2.32
CA PHE A 76 14.54 -15.73 1.04
C PHE A 76 16.06 -15.68 1.18
N ASP A 77 16.57 -15.72 2.41
CA ASP A 77 18.01 -15.81 2.70
C ASP A 77 18.58 -17.17 2.30
N GLU A 78 19.90 -17.23 2.13
CA GLU A 78 20.61 -18.48 1.85
C GLU A 78 20.45 -19.46 3.03
N ILE A 79 20.12 -20.71 2.73
CA ILE A 79 19.99 -21.75 3.76
C ILE A 79 21.40 -22.20 4.18
N THR A 80 21.81 -21.83 5.37
CA THR A 80 23.05 -22.22 6.02
C THR A 80 22.77 -22.89 7.36
N ASP A 81 23.77 -23.54 7.95
CA ASP A 81 23.62 -24.11 9.31
C ASP A 81 23.28 -23.02 10.32
N ASP A 82 23.82 -21.80 10.15
CA ASP A 82 23.54 -20.65 11.01
C ASP A 82 22.10 -20.14 10.80
N SER A 83 21.62 -20.02 9.57
CA SER A 83 20.23 -19.56 9.29
C SER A 83 19.19 -20.55 9.81
N ILE A 84 19.51 -21.86 9.82
CA ILE A 84 18.66 -22.90 10.43
C ILE A 84 18.64 -22.77 11.95
N ALA A 85 19.80 -22.51 12.58
CA ALA A 85 19.89 -22.33 14.02
C ALA A 85 19.16 -21.05 14.52
N ASP A 86 19.12 -20.02 13.69
CA ASP A 86 18.43 -18.74 13.94
C ASP A 86 16.92 -18.81 13.68
N PHE A 87 16.38 -19.94 13.19
CA PHE A 87 14.95 -20.10 12.97
C PHE A 87 14.25 -20.48 14.28
N ASP A 88 13.92 -19.48 15.07
CA ASP A 88 13.36 -19.59 16.42
C ASP A 88 11.82 -19.43 16.47
N SER A 89 11.28 -19.41 17.70
CA SER A 89 9.84 -19.24 17.93
C SER A 89 9.32 -17.85 17.50
N GLU A 90 10.16 -16.81 17.52
CA GLU A 90 9.80 -15.46 17.11
C GLU A 90 9.57 -15.39 15.60
N LYS A 91 10.47 -15.96 14.79
CA LYS A 91 10.31 -16.07 13.34
C LYS A 91 9.08 -16.88 12.94
N ILE A 92 8.76 -17.95 13.71
CA ILE A 92 7.54 -18.74 13.50
C ILE A 92 6.29 -17.89 13.77
N GLU A 93 6.29 -17.09 14.83
CA GLU A 93 5.18 -16.21 15.17
C GLU A 93 4.98 -15.12 14.10
N ILE A 94 6.05 -14.46 13.65
CA ILE A 94 6.03 -13.47 12.58
C ILE A 94 5.42 -14.08 11.31
N LEU A 95 5.92 -15.24 10.88
CA LEU A 95 5.39 -15.94 9.70
C LEU A 95 3.91 -16.32 9.86
N SER A 96 3.53 -16.85 11.02
CA SER A 96 2.14 -17.24 11.31
C SER A 96 1.22 -16.03 11.24
N ASN A 97 1.60 -14.91 11.83
CA ASN A 97 0.85 -13.67 11.78
C ASN A 97 0.70 -13.16 10.33
N TYR A 98 1.75 -13.20 9.54
CA TYR A 98 1.69 -12.81 8.12
C TYR A 98 0.74 -13.70 7.33
N GLN A 99 0.81 -15.02 7.52
CA GLN A 99 -0.10 -15.98 6.86
C GLN A 99 -1.57 -15.77 7.26
N LEU A 100 -1.85 -15.48 8.54
CA LEU A 100 -3.22 -15.17 9.02
C LEU A 100 -3.78 -13.89 8.35
N ASN A 101 -2.92 -12.97 7.94
CA ASN A 101 -3.29 -11.76 7.21
C ASN A 101 -3.40 -11.97 5.68
N GLY A 102 -3.19 -13.18 5.19
CA GLY A 102 -3.34 -13.54 3.77
C GLY A 102 -2.05 -13.55 2.97
N GLY A 103 -0.89 -13.51 3.64
CA GLY A 103 0.45 -13.48 3.02
C GLY A 103 0.87 -14.79 2.33
N ASP A 104 0.14 -15.90 2.56
CA ASP A 104 0.48 -17.19 1.96
C ASP A 104 0.45 -17.19 0.42
N VAL A 105 -0.38 -16.36 -0.20
CA VAL A 105 -0.48 -16.20 -1.65
C VAL A 105 0.77 -15.54 -2.20
N THR A 106 1.21 -14.45 -1.56
CA THR A 106 2.43 -13.71 -1.91
C THR A 106 3.67 -14.58 -1.72
N LEU A 107 3.78 -15.25 -0.57
CA LEU A 107 4.91 -16.15 -0.29
C LEU A 107 5.03 -17.28 -1.34
N LYS A 108 3.91 -17.88 -1.76
CA LYS A 108 3.90 -18.90 -2.83
C LYS A 108 4.41 -18.34 -4.16
N SER A 109 3.96 -17.14 -4.52
CA SER A 109 4.34 -16.50 -5.78
C SER A 109 5.81 -16.09 -5.76
N LEU A 110 6.29 -15.50 -4.65
CA LEU A 110 7.70 -15.14 -4.47
C LEU A 110 8.59 -16.39 -4.42
N ALA A 111 8.18 -17.49 -3.75
CA ALA A 111 8.93 -18.73 -3.73
C ALA A 111 9.05 -19.38 -5.12
N LYS A 112 8.04 -19.21 -5.99
CA LYS A 112 8.12 -19.61 -7.38
C LYS A 112 9.09 -18.72 -8.15
N LEU A 113 8.96 -17.40 -8.02
CA LEU A 113 9.84 -16.43 -8.67
C LEU A 113 11.29 -16.61 -8.24
N ASN A 114 11.55 -16.89 -6.95
CA ASN A 114 12.89 -17.11 -6.41
C ASN A 114 13.62 -18.31 -7.03
N LYS A 115 12.88 -19.33 -7.50
CA LYS A 115 13.46 -20.46 -8.24
C LYS A 115 13.83 -20.11 -9.69
N GLU A 116 13.12 -19.15 -10.29
CA GLU A 116 13.29 -18.73 -11.67
C GLU A 116 14.27 -17.58 -11.79
N SER A 117 14.24 -16.62 -10.85
CA SER A 117 15.02 -15.38 -10.84
C SER A 117 15.19 -14.87 -9.39
N PRO A 118 16.14 -15.43 -8.61
CA PRO A 118 16.39 -15.00 -7.22
C PRO A 118 16.73 -13.51 -7.12
N GLU A 119 17.46 -12.98 -8.08
CA GLU A 119 17.82 -11.56 -8.17
C GLU A 119 16.59 -10.65 -8.21
N THR A 120 15.54 -11.04 -8.92
CA THR A 120 14.29 -10.25 -8.97
C THR A 120 13.59 -10.21 -7.61
N VAL A 121 13.67 -11.30 -6.83
CA VAL A 121 13.12 -11.30 -5.45
C VAL A 121 13.92 -10.38 -4.55
N CYS A 122 15.25 -10.38 -4.66
CA CYS A 122 16.11 -9.43 -3.95
C CYS A 122 15.77 -7.98 -4.33
N ASP A 123 15.65 -7.69 -5.63
CA ASP A 123 15.29 -6.36 -6.13
C ASP A 123 13.92 -5.90 -5.58
N ILE A 124 12.93 -6.80 -5.50
CA ILE A 124 11.61 -6.52 -4.91
C ILE A 124 11.75 -6.18 -3.42
N LEU A 125 12.48 -7.00 -2.65
CA LEU A 125 12.64 -6.76 -1.22
C LEU A 125 13.42 -5.46 -0.94
N ASP A 126 14.43 -5.16 -1.74
CA ASP A 126 15.20 -3.91 -1.62
C ASP A 126 14.33 -2.70 -2.00
N TYR A 127 13.54 -2.80 -3.08
CA TYR A 127 12.57 -1.78 -3.44
C TYR A 127 11.57 -1.49 -2.29
N LEU A 128 11.04 -2.54 -1.65
CA LEU A 128 10.10 -2.38 -0.53
C LEU A 128 10.77 -1.74 0.71
N ARG A 129 12.05 -2.05 0.98
CA ARG A 129 12.82 -1.41 2.07
C ARG A 129 13.03 0.09 1.86
N ASP A 130 13.12 0.50 0.60
CA ASP A 130 13.31 1.90 0.20
C ASP A 130 11.98 2.67 0.05
N CYS A 131 10.82 2.00 0.17
CA CYS A 131 9.52 2.66 0.09
C CYS A 131 9.33 3.67 1.24
N PRO A 132 8.90 4.90 0.95
CA PRO A 132 8.58 5.89 1.98
C PRO A 132 7.33 5.50 2.77
N LEU A 133 7.24 5.94 4.03
CA LEU A 133 6.05 5.81 4.87
C LEU A 133 4.96 6.84 4.52
N TYR A 134 5.35 7.95 3.94
CA TYR A 134 4.49 9.04 3.53
C TYR A 134 5.15 9.89 2.45
N GLU A 135 4.34 10.63 1.72
CA GLU A 135 4.77 11.62 0.75
C GLU A 135 3.98 12.92 0.92
N ALA A 136 4.62 14.04 0.62
CA ALA A 136 3.98 15.36 0.60
C ALA A 136 4.00 15.90 -0.82
N VAL A 137 2.83 16.17 -1.38
CA VAL A 137 2.70 16.60 -2.78
C VAL A 137 1.81 17.82 -2.90
N THR A 138 2.15 18.71 -3.84
CA THR A 138 1.33 19.87 -4.21
C THR A 138 0.84 19.67 -5.64
N THR A 139 -0.48 19.59 -5.83
CA THR A 139 -1.10 19.48 -7.15
C THR A 139 -2.48 20.12 -7.16
N GLY A 140 -2.96 20.60 -8.32
CA GLY A 140 -4.25 21.27 -8.43
C GLY A 140 -4.38 22.50 -7.52
N GLY A 141 -3.26 23.10 -7.09
CA GLY A 141 -3.23 24.24 -6.17
C GLY A 141 -3.54 23.89 -4.70
N LYS A 142 -3.40 22.62 -4.30
CA LYS A 142 -3.59 22.10 -2.95
C LYS A 142 -2.42 21.26 -2.51
N ASP A 143 -2.19 21.24 -1.19
CA ASP A 143 -1.20 20.39 -0.57
C ASP A 143 -1.85 19.12 -0.02
N TYR A 144 -1.17 17.98 -0.26
CA TYR A 144 -1.61 16.67 0.18
C TYR A 144 -0.50 15.98 0.97
N PHE A 145 -0.91 15.28 2.02
CA PHE A 145 -0.08 14.33 2.75
C PHE A 145 -0.59 12.93 2.44
N LEU A 146 0.23 12.12 1.81
CA LEU A 146 -0.10 10.77 1.36
C LEU A 146 0.54 9.76 2.29
N CYS A 147 -0.22 8.84 2.87
CA CYS A 147 0.27 7.75 3.70
C CYS A 147 -0.66 6.54 3.54
N HIS A 148 -0.29 5.39 4.14
CA HIS A 148 -1.12 4.20 3.98
C HIS A 148 -2.41 4.26 4.80
N SER A 149 -2.33 4.51 6.12
CA SER A 149 -3.47 4.31 7.05
C SER A 149 -4.01 5.59 7.72
N GLY A 150 -3.46 6.75 7.41
CA GLY A 150 -3.63 7.96 8.22
C GLY A 150 -2.50 8.12 9.22
N ILE A 151 -2.73 8.82 10.34
CA ILE A 151 -1.70 9.07 11.37
C ILE A 151 -2.28 8.72 12.74
N ASP A 152 -1.77 7.65 13.37
CA ASP A 152 -2.20 7.27 14.72
C ASP A 152 -1.82 8.32 15.75
N LYS A 153 -2.76 8.66 16.62
CA LYS A 153 -2.58 9.64 17.71
C LYS A 153 -1.98 10.96 17.22
N PHE A 154 -2.54 11.49 16.13
CA PHE A 154 -2.09 12.75 15.57
C PHE A 154 -2.21 13.90 16.58
N GLU A 155 -1.14 14.68 16.71
CA GLU A 155 -1.06 15.86 17.59
C GLU A 155 -0.66 17.09 16.78
N LYS A 156 -1.49 18.14 16.81
CA LYS A 156 -1.16 19.41 16.13
C LYS A 156 0.16 19.97 16.65
N GLY A 157 1.06 20.31 15.72
CA GLY A 157 2.37 20.88 16.05
C GLY A 157 3.47 19.88 16.35
N LYS A 158 3.17 18.59 16.49
CA LYS A 158 4.18 17.53 16.54
C LYS A 158 4.78 17.34 15.16
N LYS A 159 6.10 17.21 15.08
CA LYS A 159 6.78 16.96 13.79
C LYS A 159 6.46 15.56 13.28
N ILE A 160 6.25 15.44 11.99
CA ILE A 160 5.98 14.13 11.34
C ILE A 160 7.12 13.14 11.58
N SER A 161 8.37 13.61 11.61
CA SER A 161 9.55 12.78 11.92
C SER A 161 9.57 12.21 13.35
N ASP A 162 8.73 12.71 14.25
CA ASP A 162 8.69 12.27 15.66
C ASP A 162 7.65 11.15 15.88
N TYR A 163 6.95 10.72 14.82
CA TYR A 163 6.03 9.57 14.86
C TYR A 163 6.78 8.29 14.49
N PRO A 164 6.50 7.16 15.16
CA PRO A 164 7.04 5.85 14.75
C PRO A 164 6.43 5.42 13.42
N ALA A 165 7.11 4.52 12.71
CA ALA A 165 6.65 3.99 11.43
C ALA A 165 5.23 3.43 11.49
N ASP A 166 4.91 2.70 12.55
CA ASP A 166 3.58 2.09 12.77
C ASP A 166 2.44 3.11 12.78
N ALA A 167 2.72 4.36 13.14
CA ALA A 167 1.71 5.40 13.15
C ALA A 167 1.14 5.72 11.75
N PHE A 168 1.86 5.37 10.68
CA PHE A 168 1.45 5.64 9.30
C PHE A 168 0.86 4.42 8.59
N ILE A 169 1.06 3.21 9.15
CA ILE A 169 0.68 1.96 8.48
C ILE A 169 -0.35 1.12 9.26
N TRP A 170 -0.65 1.50 10.52
CA TRP A 170 -1.61 0.79 11.40
C TRP A 170 -2.64 1.71 12.05
N ALA A 171 -2.80 2.93 11.59
CA ALA A 171 -3.83 3.82 12.12
C ALA A 171 -5.24 3.34 11.74
N TRP A 172 -6.20 3.59 12.63
CA TRP A 172 -7.62 3.33 12.44
C TRP A 172 -8.41 4.61 12.74
N PRO A 173 -8.39 5.60 11.83
CA PRO A 173 -9.03 6.89 12.09
C PRO A 173 -10.55 6.75 12.20
N GLU A 174 -11.15 7.58 13.05
CA GLU A 174 -12.59 7.75 13.15
C GLU A 174 -13.08 8.90 12.27
N ILE A 175 -14.36 8.90 11.91
CA ILE A 175 -14.94 9.99 11.06
C ILE A 175 -14.74 11.38 11.64
N GLY A 176 -14.65 11.49 12.96
CA GLY A 176 -14.45 12.75 13.67
C GLY A 176 -13.01 13.20 13.82
N ASP A 177 -12.05 12.37 13.41
CA ASP A 177 -10.63 12.73 13.54
C ASP A 177 -10.26 13.86 12.58
N GLU A 178 -9.37 14.71 13.03
CA GLU A 178 -8.86 15.84 12.27
C GLU A 178 -7.33 15.81 12.24
N TYR A 179 -6.77 15.98 11.05
CA TYR A 179 -5.34 16.10 10.82
C TYR A 179 -4.92 17.57 10.63
N PHE A 180 -4.16 17.87 9.61
CA PHE A 180 -3.67 19.22 9.32
C PHE A 180 -4.81 20.19 8.94
N ASP A 181 -4.62 21.48 9.20
CA ASP A 181 -5.62 22.49 8.84
C ASP A 181 -5.57 22.86 7.34
N ASP A 182 -4.36 22.88 6.75
CA ASP A 182 -4.13 23.37 5.39
C ASP A 182 -3.67 22.29 4.41
N ILE A 183 -3.43 21.05 4.88
CA ILE A 183 -2.97 19.92 4.08
C ILE A 183 -4.02 18.82 4.18
N LEU A 184 -4.42 18.25 3.02
CA LEU A 184 -5.40 17.18 2.99
C LEU A 184 -4.69 15.81 3.04
N THR A 185 -4.93 15.03 4.09
CA THR A 185 -4.36 13.68 4.21
C THR A 185 -5.14 12.71 3.34
N VAL A 186 -4.45 11.91 2.50
CA VAL A 186 -5.08 10.87 1.68
C VAL A 186 -4.49 9.51 2.06
N PHE A 187 -5.36 8.55 2.32
CA PHE A 187 -4.96 7.22 2.78
C PHE A 187 -5.97 6.12 2.37
N GLY A 188 -5.67 4.87 2.72
CA GLY A 188 -6.51 3.69 2.58
C GLY A 188 -6.57 2.86 3.87
N HIS A 189 -6.21 1.56 3.81
CA HIS A 189 -6.09 0.63 4.93
C HIS A 189 -7.40 0.26 5.61
N THR A 190 -8.27 1.23 5.88
CA THR A 190 -9.56 0.99 6.51
C THR A 190 -10.65 0.97 5.44
N PRO A 191 -11.16 -0.21 5.03
CA PRO A 191 -12.22 -0.26 4.03
C PRO A 191 -13.37 0.69 4.37
N THR A 192 -13.72 1.57 3.44
CA THR A 192 -14.71 2.65 3.68
C THR A 192 -16.06 2.13 4.20
N MET A 193 -16.41 0.88 3.86
CA MET A 193 -17.60 0.22 4.44
C MET A 193 -17.53 0.02 5.97
N ASN A 194 -16.34 0.02 6.58
CA ASN A 194 -16.18 -0.14 8.03
C ASN A 194 -16.65 1.09 8.81
N TYR A 195 -16.74 2.25 8.15
CA TYR A 195 -17.34 3.47 8.72
C TYR A 195 -18.88 3.47 8.62
N GLY A 196 -19.46 2.48 7.96
CA GLY A 196 -20.90 2.29 7.82
C GLY A 196 -21.32 1.98 6.39
N GLU A 197 -22.44 1.29 6.23
CA GLU A 197 -22.94 0.79 4.94
C GLU A 197 -23.16 1.92 3.89
N GLN A 198 -23.44 3.15 4.34
CA GLN A 198 -23.58 4.32 3.47
C GLN A 198 -22.31 4.71 2.72
N TYR A 199 -21.14 4.26 3.20
CA TYR A 199 -19.82 4.52 2.61
C TYR A 199 -19.32 3.39 1.72
N ARG A 200 -20.02 2.27 1.64
CA ARG A 200 -19.63 1.13 0.78
C ARG A 200 -19.39 1.59 -0.66
N ASN A 201 -18.22 1.24 -1.20
CA ASN A 201 -17.78 1.61 -2.56
C ASN A 201 -17.76 3.13 -2.84
N LYS A 202 -17.54 3.95 -1.83
CA LYS A 202 -17.43 5.40 -1.98
C LYS A 202 -16.19 5.90 -1.28
N ILE A 203 -15.51 6.87 -1.87
CA ILE A 203 -14.49 7.64 -1.20
C ILE A 203 -15.12 8.41 -0.04
N ILE A 204 -14.50 8.39 1.13
CA ILE A 204 -14.88 9.26 2.24
C ILE A 204 -14.05 10.54 2.16
N LYS A 205 -14.72 11.67 2.20
CA LYS A 205 -14.08 13.01 2.25
C LYS A 205 -14.55 13.75 3.48
N THR A 206 -13.60 14.09 4.34
CA THR A 206 -13.82 14.97 5.48
C THR A 206 -13.23 16.36 5.22
N ARG A 207 -13.13 17.17 6.24
CA ARG A 207 -12.46 18.47 6.16
C ARG A 207 -10.94 18.35 5.99
N THR A 208 -10.32 17.34 6.61
CA THR A 208 -8.86 17.21 6.72
C THR A 208 -8.29 15.96 6.10
N TRP A 209 -9.14 14.99 5.69
CA TRP A 209 -8.66 13.74 5.10
C TRP A 209 -9.63 13.13 4.10
N ILE A 210 -9.07 12.23 3.29
CA ILE A 210 -9.78 11.41 2.31
C ILE A 210 -9.33 9.95 2.49
N ASP A 211 -10.29 9.04 2.60
CA ASP A 211 -10.05 7.59 2.54
C ASP A 211 -10.52 7.05 1.20
N ILE A 212 -9.63 6.29 0.52
CA ILE A 212 -9.85 5.72 -0.80
C ILE A 212 -9.84 4.19 -0.82
N ASP A 213 -9.83 3.50 0.32
CA ASP A 213 -9.91 2.04 0.36
C ASP A 213 -11.35 1.56 0.09
N MET A 214 -11.57 1.03 -1.10
CA MET A 214 -12.86 0.48 -1.51
C MET A 214 -13.16 -0.91 -0.92
N GLY A 215 -12.16 -1.57 -0.33
CA GLY A 215 -12.27 -2.95 0.17
C GLY A 215 -11.95 -4.00 -0.88
N ALA A 216 -11.05 -3.72 -1.83
CA ALA A 216 -10.64 -4.67 -2.88
C ALA A 216 -9.99 -5.96 -2.33
N ALA A 217 -9.60 -5.97 -1.07
CA ALA A 217 -9.16 -7.14 -0.32
C ALA A 217 -10.13 -8.33 -0.36
N ASP A 218 -11.42 -8.10 -0.60
CA ASP A 218 -12.46 -9.15 -0.73
C ASP A 218 -12.38 -9.92 -2.08
N GLY A 219 -11.50 -9.49 -3.00
CA GLY A 219 -11.32 -10.06 -4.34
C GLY A 219 -12.48 -9.83 -5.31
N LYS A 220 -13.45 -9.01 -4.95
CA LYS A 220 -14.65 -8.71 -5.75
C LYS A 220 -14.86 -7.22 -5.97
N THR A 221 -14.51 -6.41 -4.99
CA THR A 221 -14.61 -4.95 -5.06
C THR A 221 -13.47 -4.40 -5.91
N GLU A 222 -13.79 -3.50 -6.84
CA GLU A 222 -12.76 -2.83 -7.65
C GLU A 222 -12.18 -1.64 -6.90
N PRO A 223 -10.86 -1.43 -6.94
CA PRO A 223 -10.24 -0.24 -6.37
C PRO A 223 -10.64 1.00 -7.14
N VAL A 224 -10.47 2.17 -6.54
CA VAL A 224 -10.65 3.48 -7.19
C VAL A 224 -9.31 4.13 -7.46
N LEU A 225 -9.13 4.66 -8.66
CA LEU A 225 -8.02 5.55 -8.99
C LEU A 225 -8.55 6.99 -8.90
N LEU A 226 -7.97 7.78 -8.02
CA LEU A 226 -8.34 9.17 -7.80
C LEU A 226 -7.28 10.11 -8.40
N ARG A 227 -7.70 11.06 -9.24
CA ARG A 227 -6.83 12.14 -9.70
C ARG A 227 -6.97 13.32 -8.75
N LEU A 228 -5.87 13.70 -8.11
CA LEU A 228 -5.86 14.74 -7.06
C LEU A 228 -6.05 16.16 -7.61
N ASP A 229 -5.63 16.41 -8.84
CA ASP A 229 -5.69 17.74 -9.47
C ASP A 229 -7.13 18.32 -9.53
N ASP A 230 -8.11 17.47 -9.75
CA ASP A 230 -9.52 17.84 -9.95
C ASP A 230 -10.51 16.91 -9.25
N MET A 231 -9.99 15.94 -8.49
CA MET A 231 -10.77 14.99 -7.70
C MET A 231 -11.67 14.07 -8.53
N ILE A 232 -11.25 13.74 -9.77
CA ILE A 232 -11.95 12.79 -10.64
C ILE A 232 -11.61 11.35 -10.25
N GLU A 233 -12.65 10.54 -10.08
CA GLU A 233 -12.56 9.10 -9.78
C GLU A 233 -12.65 8.30 -11.08
N PHE A 234 -11.75 7.30 -11.22
CA PHE A 234 -11.78 6.32 -12.30
C PHE A 234 -11.97 4.93 -11.73
N ARG A 235 -12.77 4.11 -12.42
CA ARG A 235 -13.07 2.71 -12.03
C ARG A 235 -13.14 1.85 -13.30
N ASN A 236 -12.83 0.57 -13.20
CA ASN A 236 -12.98 -0.42 -14.29
C ASN A 236 -14.43 -0.73 -14.58
#